data_7a15b9f3c9f5638609e19ea48071fa20
#
_entry.id   7a15b9f3c9f5638609e19ea48071fa20
#
_cell.length_a   1.000
_cell.length_b   1.000
_cell.length_c   1.000
_cell.angle_alpha   90.00
_cell.angle_beta   90.00
_cell.angle_gamma   90.00
#
_symmetry.space_group_name_H-M   'P 1'
#
loop_
_entity.id
_entity.type
_entity.pdbx_description
1 polymer ?
#
loop_
_entity_poly.entity_id
_entity_poly.type
_entity_poly.pdbx_seq_one_letter_code
_entity_poly.pdbx_strand_id
1 'polypeptide(L)'
;MTENSIANAALAYLARFSSSSANLRQVLTRKVMRATAHHGDDPAPLLAKIESVIARYLESGILNDALYAETQVRNLRRRGGSTRIIAQRLAAKGVDSDLVSETLAESTTDNRAAAIAFARRRRLGPFRSDNRAEFRQRDLAALGRAGFDYQMAAGVIDAADVEALSAALFR
;
A
#
# COMPACT_ATOMS: atom_id res chain seq x y z
N MET A 1 -30.51 8.97 7.58
CA MET A 1 -29.25 8.82 8.38
C MET A 1 -28.99 10.08 9.21
N THR A 2 -28.29 9.98 10.35
CA THR A 2 -27.86 11.13 11.18
C THR A 2 -26.33 11.18 11.23
N GLU A 3 -25.75 12.30 11.69
CA GLU A 3 -24.30 12.41 11.89
C GLU A 3 -23.77 11.33 12.83
N ASN A 4 -24.47 11.06 13.93
CA ASN A 4 -24.11 9.99 14.86
C ASN A 4 -24.10 8.60 14.18
N SER A 5 -25.04 8.35 13.26
CA SER A 5 -25.02 7.08 12.50
C SER A 5 -23.86 6.99 11.51
N ILE A 6 -23.40 8.12 10.96
CA ILE A 6 -22.21 8.20 10.12
C ILE A 6 -20.96 7.96 10.97
N ALA A 7 -20.85 8.64 12.13
CA ALA A 7 -19.74 8.46 13.07
C ALA A 7 -19.62 7.00 13.56
N ASN A 8 -20.74 6.40 13.97
CA ASN A 8 -20.76 4.99 14.37
C ASN A 8 -20.35 4.04 13.23
N ALA A 9 -20.79 4.34 12.00
CA ALA A 9 -20.38 3.55 10.83
C ALA A 9 -18.88 3.70 10.54
N ALA A 10 -18.31 4.89 10.74
CA ALA A 10 -16.88 5.13 10.62
C ALA A 10 -16.09 4.35 11.67
N LEU A 11 -16.47 4.41 12.94
CA LEU A 11 -15.83 3.65 14.03
C LEU A 11 -15.92 2.14 13.80
N ALA A 12 -17.08 1.63 13.41
CA ALA A 12 -17.25 0.22 13.10
C ALA A 12 -16.38 -0.24 11.92
N TYR A 13 -16.12 0.64 10.94
CA TYR A 13 -15.21 0.38 9.85
C TYR A 13 -13.73 0.38 10.34
N LEU A 14 -13.34 1.40 11.08
CA LEU A 14 -11.97 1.57 11.59
C LEU A 14 -11.58 0.49 12.62
N ALA A 15 -12.54 -0.03 13.38
CA ALA A 15 -12.30 -1.16 14.28
C ALA A 15 -11.87 -2.45 13.56
N ARG A 16 -12.16 -2.56 12.26
CA ARG A 16 -11.83 -3.74 11.44
C ARG A 16 -10.74 -3.49 10.41
N PHE A 17 -10.59 -2.25 9.96
CA PHE A 17 -9.74 -1.90 8.83
C PHE A 17 -8.96 -0.62 9.11
N SER A 18 -7.63 -0.71 9.08
CA SER A 18 -6.79 0.48 8.98
C SER A 18 -7.08 1.20 7.65
N SER A 19 -7.24 2.51 7.69
CA SER A 19 -7.68 3.29 6.54
C SER A 19 -7.09 4.70 6.54
N SER A 20 -6.86 5.25 5.33
CA SER A 20 -6.64 6.68 5.18
C SER A 20 -7.96 7.44 5.32
N SER A 21 -7.86 8.74 5.60
CA SER A 21 -9.00 9.67 5.67
C SER A 21 -9.79 9.69 4.36
N ALA A 22 -9.09 9.75 3.21
CA ALA A 22 -9.71 9.72 1.89
C ALA A 22 -10.43 8.40 1.59
N ASN A 23 -9.84 7.26 1.95
CA ASN A 23 -10.50 5.96 1.76
C ASN A 23 -11.72 5.81 2.68
N LEU A 24 -11.65 6.28 3.93
CA LEU A 24 -12.81 6.29 4.84
C LEU A 24 -13.93 7.19 4.29
N ARG A 25 -13.59 8.39 3.78
CA ARG A 25 -14.53 9.30 3.11
C ARG A 25 -15.29 8.57 1.99
N GLN A 26 -14.57 7.88 1.10
CA GLN A 26 -15.18 7.12 0.00
C GLN A 26 -16.12 6.00 0.50
N VAL A 27 -15.73 5.30 1.57
CA VAL A 27 -16.55 4.23 2.17
C VAL A 27 -17.86 4.81 2.72
N LEU A 28 -17.77 5.92 3.46
CA LEU A 28 -18.94 6.58 4.04
C LEU A 28 -19.84 7.19 2.96
N THR A 29 -19.24 7.83 1.94
CA THR A 29 -19.98 8.37 0.78
C THR A 29 -20.79 7.28 0.10
N ARG A 30 -20.20 6.14 -0.22
CA ARG A 30 -20.94 5.03 -0.82
C ARG A 30 -22.07 4.52 0.07
N LYS A 31 -21.88 4.54 1.40
CA LYS A 31 -22.93 4.15 2.35
C LYS A 31 -24.09 5.15 2.37
N VAL A 32 -23.77 6.45 2.38
CA VAL A 32 -24.79 7.53 2.32
C VAL A 32 -25.56 7.45 1.01
N MET A 33 -24.85 7.40 -0.13
CA MET A 33 -25.49 7.32 -1.46
C MET A 33 -26.44 6.13 -1.59
N ARG A 34 -26.06 4.98 -1.02
CA ARG A 34 -26.93 3.80 -1.03
C ARG A 34 -28.17 3.98 -0.15
N ALA A 35 -28.00 4.60 1.02
CA ALA A 35 -29.11 4.84 1.94
C ALA A 35 -30.10 5.87 1.40
N THR A 36 -29.62 6.98 0.81
CA THR A 36 -30.48 8.03 0.24
C THR A 36 -31.19 7.57 -1.05
N ALA A 37 -30.51 6.81 -1.90
CA ALA A 37 -31.13 6.24 -3.10
C ALA A 37 -32.33 5.33 -2.78
N HIS A 38 -32.29 4.62 -1.64
CA HIS A 38 -33.39 3.74 -1.23
C HIS A 38 -34.63 4.55 -0.77
N HIS A 39 -34.45 5.75 -0.21
CA HIS A 39 -35.51 6.57 0.34
C HIS A 39 -35.89 7.78 -0.56
N GLY A 40 -35.14 8.02 -1.64
CA GLY A 40 -35.33 9.18 -2.50
C GLY A 40 -34.88 10.50 -1.86
N ASP A 41 -34.05 10.44 -0.79
CA ASP A 41 -33.59 11.62 -0.05
C ASP A 41 -32.40 12.30 -0.76
N ASP A 42 -32.26 13.64 -0.56
CA ASP A 42 -31.08 14.37 -0.99
C ASP A 42 -29.82 13.94 -0.17
N PRO A 43 -28.73 13.44 -0.81
CA PRO A 43 -27.53 13.07 -0.11
C PRO A 43 -26.69 14.25 0.39
N ALA A 44 -26.82 15.46 -0.19
CA ALA A 44 -25.92 16.58 0.06
C ALA A 44 -25.75 16.94 1.55
N PRO A 45 -26.81 17.04 2.39
CA PRO A 45 -26.66 17.32 3.81
C PRO A 45 -25.88 16.25 4.57
N LEU A 46 -25.97 14.98 4.13
CA LEU A 46 -25.27 13.87 4.76
C LEU A 46 -23.81 13.80 4.31
N LEU A 47 -23.51 14.18 3.08
CA LEU A 47 -22.14 14.28 2.59
C LEU A 47 -21.36 15.35 3.35
N ALA A 48 -21.95 16.52 3.63
CA ALA A 48 -21.34 17.54 4.47
C ALA A 48 -20.99 17.02 5.88
N LYS A 49 -21.85 16.18 6.48
CA LYS A 49 -21.61 15.57 7.79
C LYS A 49 -20.46 14.56 7.77
N ILE A 50 -20.16 13.93 6.63
CA ILE A 50 -18.98 13.06 6.50
C ILE A 50 -17.71 13.89 6.71
N GLU A 51 -17.62 15.09 6.10
CA GLU A 51 -16.43 15.94 6.26
C GLU A 51 -16.23 16.36 7.73
N SER A 52 -17.30 16.72 8.43
CA SER A 52 -17.23 17.04 9.87
C SER A 52 -16.73 15.86 10.70
N VAL A 53 -17.20 14.64 10.41
CA VAL A 53 -16.73 13.43 11.10
C VAL A 53 -15.25 13.14 10.80
N ILE A 54 -14.83 13.26 9.53
CA ILE A 54 -13.43 13.05 9.13
C ILE A 54 -12.51 14.07 9.81
N ALA A 55 -12.86 15.37 9.79
CA ALA A 55 -12.07 16.43 10.43
C ALA A 55 -11.89 16.14 11.93
N ARG A 56 -12.97 15.85 12.63
CA ARG A 56 -12.94 15.50 14.07
C ARG A 56 -12.06 14.27 14.35
N TYR A 57 -12.04 13.28 13.47
CA TYR A 57 -11.23 12.07 13.66
C TYR A 57 -9.75 12.29 13.36
N LEU A 58 -9.42 13.20 12.46
CA LEU A 58 -8.05 13.67 12.25
C LEU A 58 -7.54 14.47 13.46
N GLU A 59 -8.34 15.43 13.94
CA GLU A 59 -8.01 16.24 15.13
C GLU A 59 -7.82 15.40 16.39
N SER A 60 -8.67 14.39 16.59
CA SER A 60 -8.59 13.48 17.75
C SER A 60 -7.54 12.37 17.61
N GLY A 61 -6.87 12.25 16.46
CA GLY A 61 -5.91 11.19 16.19
C GLY A 61 -6.50 9.79 15.95
N ILE A 62 -7.83 9.65 15.90
CA ILE A 62 -8.50 8.39 15.50
C ILE A 62 -8.16 8.04 14.05
N LEU A 63 -8.05 9.06 13.18
CA LEU A 63 -7.45 8.96 11.86
C LEU A 63 -6.06 9.60 11.89
N ASN A 64 -5.09 8.92 11.28
CA ASN A 64 -3.74 9.43 11.11
C ASN A 64 -3.18 8.88 9.80
N ASP A 65 -3.18 9.72 8.76
CA ASP A 65 -2.75 9.33 7.42
C ASP A 65 -1.24 9.05 7.36
N ALA A 66 -0.42 9.72 8.18
CA ALA A 66 1.01 9.46 8.28
C ALA A 66 1.28 8.06 8.86
N LEU A 67 0.69 7.75 10.00
CA LEU A 67 0.81 6.42 10.62
C LEU A 67 0.26 5.31 9.72
N TYR A 68 -0.82 5.61 8.98
CA TYR A 68 -1.36 4.69 7.98
C TYR A 68 -0.34 4.44 6.86
N ALA A 69 0.25 5.50 6.27
CA ALA A 69 1.24 5.41 5.22
C ALA A 69 2.48 4.62 5.66
N GLU A 70 3.07 4.96 6.80
CA GLU A 70 4.21 4.24 7.40
C GLU A 70 3.94 2.74 7.57
N THR A 71 2.78 2.43 8.16
CA THR A 71 2.38 1.03 8.40
C THR A 71 2.23 0.27 7.08
N GLN A 72 1.62 0.89 6.06
CA GLN A 72 1.45 0.28 4.75
C GLN A 72 2.81 0.11 4.03
N VAL A 73 3.67 1.12 4.05
CA VAL A 73 5.03 1.02 3.47
C VAL A 73 5.78 -0.14 4.11
N ARG A 74 5.86 -0.20 5.44
CA ARG A 74 6.54 -1.27 6.19
C ARG A 74 6.01 -2.65 5.82
N ASN A 75 4.69 -2.81 5.81
CA ASN A 75 4.05 -4.09 5.50
C ASN A 75 4.26 -4.51 4.04
N LEU A 76 4.18 -3.57 3.10
CA LEU A 76 4.37 -3.86 1.67
C LEU A 76 5.84 -4.13 1.34
N ARG A 77 6.78 -3.39 1.94
CA ARG A 77 8.23 -3.64 1.81
C ARG A 77 8.59 -5.05 2.29
N ARG A 78 8.14 -5.44 3.48
CA ARG A 78 8.36 -6.79 4.01
C ARG A 78 7.85 -7.89 3.06
N ARG A 79 6.82 -7.61 2.27
CA ARG A 79 6.28 -8.51 1.24
C ARG A 79 6.99 -8.40 -0.11
N GLY A 80 8.03 -7.59 -0.22
CA GLY A 80 8.77 -7.35 -1.46
C GLY A 80 8.05 -6.38 -2.41
N GLY A 81 7.34 -5.39 -1.87
CA GLY A 81 6.74 -4.32 -2.66
C GLY A 81 7.79 -3.32 -3.13
N SER A 82 7.85 -3.02 -4.43
CA SER A 82 8.69 -1.95 -4.97
C SER A 82 8.15 -0.58 -4.58
N THR A 83 9.03 0.45 -4.60
CA THR A 83 8.65 1.85 -4.39
C THR A 83 7.47 2.24 -5.27
N ARG A 84 7.51 1.90 -6.56
CA ARG A 84 6.46 2.20 -7.54
C ARG A 84 5.10 1.60 -7.15
N ILE A 85 5.08 0.32 -6.80
CA ILE A 85 3.82 -0.38 -6.45
C ILE A 85 3.27 0.13 -5.11
N ILE A 86 4.13 0.45 -4.14
CA ILE A 86 3.71 1.02 -2.86
C ILE A 86 3.08 2.39 -3.09
N ALA A 87 3.75 3.28 -3.83
CA ALA A 87 3.22 4.60 -4.16
C ALA A 87 1.85 4.50 -4.86
N GLN A 88 1.71 3.64 -5.87
CA GLN A 88 0.43 3.42 -6.55
C GLN A 88 -0.69 2.95 -5.59
N ARG A 89 -0.37 2.07 -4.66
CA ARG A 89 -1.36 1.56 -3.69
C ARG A 89 -1.79 2.62 -2.70
N LEU A 90 -0.86 3.44 -2.21
CA LEU A 90 -1.18 4.55 -1.31
C LEU A 90 -1.98 5.63 -2.02
N ALA A 91 -1.60 5.99 -3.25
CA ALA A 91 -2.36 6.92 -4.09
C ALA A 91 -3.79 6.42 -4.36
N ALA A 92 -3.97 5.12 -4.66
CA ALA A 92 -5.29 4.50 -4.83
C ALA A 92 -6.14 4.53 -3.54
N LYS A 93 -5.51 4.74 -2.37
CA LYS A 93 -6.16 4.97 -1.08
C LYS A 93 -6.31 6.45 -0.74
N GLY A 94 -5.94 7.34 -1.67
CA GLY A 94 -6.04 8.78 -1.54
C GLY A 94 -5.08 9.38 -0.50
N VAL A 95 -3.97 8.71 -0.21
CA VAL A 95 -2.89 9.29 0.60
C VAL A 95 -2.20 10.35 -0.24
N ASP A 96 -1.89 11.49 0.39
CA ASP A 96 -1.22 12.61 -0.25
C ASP A 96 0.13 12.21 -0.85
N SER A 97 0.48 12.76 -2.02
CA SER A 97 1.69 12.40 -2.77
C SER A 97 2.97 12.76 -2.04
N ASP A 98 2.98 13.91 -1.34
CA ASP A 98 4.17 14.38 -0.63
C ASP A 98 4.41 13.50 0.59
N LEU A 99 3.34 13.18 1.33
CA LEU A 99 3.38 12.22 2.43
C LEU A 99 3.85 10.83 1.98
N VAL A 100 3.40 10.35 0.81
CA VAL A 100 3.88 9.08 0.24
C VAL A 100 5.38 9.13 -0.05
N SER A 101 5.84 10.22 -0.66
CA SER A 101 7.24 10.41 -1.03
C SER A 101 8.15 10.49 0.21
N GLU A 102 7.75 11.25 1.21
CA GLU A 102 8.43 11.38 2.50
C GLU A 102 8.52 10.03 3.22
N THR A 103 7.39 9.35 3.40
CA THR A 103 7.34 8.02 4.05
C THR A 103 8.19 6.98 3.34
N LEU A 104 8.26 7.02 2.00
CA LEU A 104 9.10 6.11 1.24
C LEU A 104 10.59 6.44 1.37
N ALA A 105 10.96 7.72 1.47
CA ALA A 105 12.34 8.17 1.68
C ALA A 105 12.86 7.78 3.08
N GLU A 106 12.02 7.83 4.09
CA GLU A 106 12.34 7.44 5.47
C GLU A 106 12.39 5.92 5.69
N SER A 107 11.89 5.14 4.74
CA SER A 107 11.85 3.68 4.85
C SER A 107 13.24 3.08 4.90
N THR A 108 13.57 2.40 5.99
CA THR A 108 14.85 1.68 6.18
C THR A 108 15.04 0.50 5.23
N THR A 109 13.96 0.02 4.61
CA THR A 109 14.01 -1.07 3.63
C THR A 109 14.04 -0.49 2.22
N ASP A 110 15.17 -0.58 1.56
CA ASP A 110 15.35 -0.09 0.20
C ASP A 110 14.67 -0.99 -0.86
N ASN A 111 14.71 -0.52 -2.10
CA ASN A 111 14.12 -1.21 -3.23
C ASN A 111 14.82 -2.54 -3.55
N ARG A 112 16.14 -2.64 -3.27
CA ARG A 112 16.94 -3.85 -3.49
C ARG A 112 16.54 -4.95 -2.51
N ALA A 113 16.46 -4.64 -1.23
CA ALA A 113 16.01 -5.59 -0.21
C ALA A 113 14.57 -6.07 -0.51
N ALA A 114 13.70 -5.19 -1.00
CA ALA A 114 12.35 -5.55 -1.43
C ALA A 114 12.35 -6.49 -2.66
N ALA A 115 13.24 -6.25 -3.65
CA ALA A 115 13.38 -7.11 -4.82
C ALA A 115 13.85 -8.52 -4.44
N ILE A 116 14.81 -8.61 -3.52
CA ILE A 116 15.30 -9.88 -2.98
C ILE A 116 14.20 -10.63 -2.23
N ALA A 117 13.45 -9.93 -1.37
CA ALA A 117 12.31 -10.51 -0.64
C ALA A 117 11.21 -11.03 -1.61
N PHE A 118 10.94 -10.27 -2.68
CA PHE A 118 10.03 -10.70 -3.75
C PHE A 118 10.52 -11.97 -4.45
N ALA A 119 11.80 -11.97 -4.89
CA ALA A 119 12.42 -13.10 -5.58
C ALA A 119 12.43 -14.36 -4.70
N ARG A 120 12.80 -14.23 -3.42
CA ARG A 120 12.79 -15.33 -2.43
C ARG A 120 11.39 -15.93 -2.31
N ARG A 121 10.37 -15.09 -2.09
CA ARG A 121 8.97 -15.55 -1.91
C ARG A 121 8.43 -16.26 -3.16
N ARG A 122 8.87 -15.84 -4.35
CA ARG A 122 8.44 -16.38 -5.63
C ARG A 122 9.34 -17.49 -6.17
N ARG A 123 10.45 -17.77 -5.45
CA ARG A 123 11.49 -18.73 -5.87
C ARG A 123 12.05 -18.39 -7.27
N LEU A 124 12.48 -17.13 -7.46
CA LEU A 124 13.03 -16.64 -8.72
C LEU A 124 14.56 -16.58 -8.66
N GLY A 125 15.22 -16.70 -9.81
CA GLY A 125 16.67 -16.57 -9.94
C GLY A 125 17.44 -17.51 -9.00
N PRO A 126 18.32 -17.02 -8.09
CA PRO A 126 19.11 -17.86 -7.20
C PRO A 126 18.29 -18.63 -6.15
N PHE A 127 16.99 -18.30 -6.01
CA PHE A 127 16.08 -19.03 -5.12
C PHE A 127 15.37 -20.20 -5.81
N ARG A 128 15.66 -20.47 -7.11
CA ARG A 128 15.18 -21.68 -7.80
C ARG A 128 16.04 -22.88 -7.42
N SER A 129 15.41 -24.03 -7.38
CA SER A 129 16.09 -25.33 -7.22
C SER A 129 16.75 -25.81 -8.51
N ASP A 130 16.18 -25.47 -9.68
CA ASP A 130 16.58 -26.01 -10.97
C ASP A 130 16.24 -25.08 -12.15
N ASN A 131 16.75 -25.42 -13.35
CA ASN A 131 16.43 -24.78 -14.66
C ASN A 131 16.51 -23.24 -14.64
N ARG A 132 17.44 -22.69 -13.85
CA ARG A 132 17.56 -21.24 -13.62
C ARG A 132 17.79 -20.47 -14.93
N ALA A 133 18.62 -20.98 -15.82
CA ALA A 133 18.95 -20.34 -17.10
C ALA A 133 17.72 -20.28 -18.02
N GLU A 134 16.96 -21.35 -18.09
CA GLU A 134 15.74 -21.45 -18.89
C GLU A 134 14.68 -20.43 -18.43
N PHE A 135 14.52 -20.24 -17.13
CA PHE A 135 13.51 -19.35 -16.57
C PHE A 135 13.96 -17.90 -16.39
N ARG A 136 15.21 -17.57 -16.74
CA ARG A 136 15.79 -16.23 -16.52
C ARG A 136 14.89 -15.10 -17.04
N GLN A 137 14.44 -15.17 -18.30
CA GLN A 137 13.59 -14.12 -18.89
C GLN A 137 12.24 -14.00 -18.20
N ARG A 138 11.64 -15.11 -17.83
CA ARG A 138 10.37 -15.15 -17.10
C ARG A 138 10.50 -14.53 -15.71
N ASP A 139 11.61 -14.79 -15.04
CA ASP A 139 11.89 -14.27 -13.69
C ASP A 139 12.18 -12.75 -13.74
N LEU A 140 12.95 -12.28 -14.74
CA LEU A 140 13.14 -10.84 -15.01
C LEU A 140 11.80 -10.14 -15.25
N ALA A 141 10.95 -10.70 -16.11
CA ALA A 141 9.63 -10.16 -16.39
C ALA A 141 8.73 -10.14 -15.15
N ALA A 142 8.87 -11.10 -14.23
CA ALA A 142 8.12 -11.12 -12.98
C ALA A 142 8.50 -9.95 -12.06
N LEU A 143 9.80 -9.65 -11.92
CA LEU A 143 10.28 -8.49 -11.18
C LEU A 143 9.89 -7.16 -11.86
N GLY A 144 9.96 -7.07 -13.20
CA GLY A 144 9.51 -5.90 -13.95
C GLY A 144 8.02 -5.60 -13.72
N ARG A 145 7.15 -6.62 -13.77
CA ARG A 145 5.72 -6.46 -13.43
C ARG A 145 5.50 -6.06 -11.96
N ALA A 146 6.38 -6.49 -11.06
CA ALA A 146 6.36 -6.08 -9.66
C ALA A 146 6.91 -4.65 -9.43
N GLY A 147 7.33 -3.95 -10.51
CA GLY A 147 7.70 -2.55 -10.45
C GLY A 147 9.17 -2.27 -10.19
N PHE A 148 10.03 -3.27 -10.32
CA PHE A 148 11.48 -3.10 -10.30
C PHE A 148 12.01 -2.80 -11.70
N ASP A 149 13.02 -1.92 -11.80
CA ASP A 149 13.71 -1.66 -13.06
C ASP A 149 14.53 -2.88 -13.51
N TYR A 150 14.94 -2.86 -14.77
CA TYR A 150 15.69 -3.98 -15.35
C TYR A 150 17.03 -4.22 -14.65
N GLN A 151 17.77 -3.15 -14.34
CA GLN A 151 19.09 -3.26 -13.71
C GLN A 151 19.00 -3.94 -12.35
N MET A 152 18.02 -3.53 -11.54
CA MET A 152 17.75 -4.15 -10.24
C MET A 152 17.28 -5.60 -10.39
N ALA A 153 16.37 -5.85 -11.32
CA ALA A 153 15.86 -7.19 -11.58
C ALA A 153 17.01 -8.12 -12.03
N ALA A 154 17.86 -7.69 -12.96
CA ALA A 154 19.01 -8.44 -13.42
C ALA A 154 20.00 -8.69 -12.28
N GLY A 155 20.31 -7.68 -11.48
CA GLY A 155 21.21 -7.82 -10.32
C GLY A 155 20.73 -8.86 -9.29
N VAL A 156 19.42 -9.07 -9.18
CA VAL A 156 18.85 -10.09 -8.29
C VAL A 156 18.80 -11.46 -8.98
N ILE A 157 18.34 -11.54 -10.22
CA ILE A 157 18.15 -12.82 -10.94
C ILE A 157 19.47 -13.46 -11.35
N ASP A 158 20.45 -12.65 -11.73
CA ASP A 158 21.76 -13.11 -12.22
C ASP A 158 22.81 -13.29 -11.09
N ALA A 159 22.47 -12.95 -9.84
CA ALA A 159 23.37 -13.18 -8.72
C ALA A 159 23.80 -14.65 -8.63
N ALA A 160 25.05 -14.91 -8.32
CA ALA A 160 25.61 -16.27 -8.33
C ALA A 160 24.81 -17.23 -7.43
N ASP A 161 24.56 -16.80 -6.21
CA ASP A 161 23.83 -17.53 -5.17
C ASP A 161 23.11 -16.56 -4.21
N VAL A 162 22.47 -17.10 -3.18
CA VAL A 162 21.76 -16.35 -2.14
C VAL A 162 22.72 -15.59 -1.23
N GLU A 163 23.91 -16.12 -1.00
CA GLU A 163 24.96 -15.54 -0.17
C GLU A 163 25.47 -14.23 -0.79
N ALA A 164 25.72 -14.24 -2.11
CA ALA A 164 26.11 -13.06 -2.87
C ALA A 164 25.07 -11.93 -2.79
N LEU A 165 23.77 -12.26 -2.79
CA LEU A 165 22.71 -11.28 -2.58
C LEU A 165 22.72 -10.70 -1.16
N SER A 166 22.97 -11.52 -0.16
CA SER A 166 23.03 -11.11 1.24
C SER A 166 24.23 -10.19 1.50
N ALA A 167 25.41 -10.55 0.99
CA ALA A 167 26.61 -9.72 1.12
C ALA A 167 26.46 -8.32 0.47
N ALA A 168 25.67 -8.23 -0.58
CA ALA A 168 25.42 -6.96 -1.28
C ALA A 168 24.37 -6.03 -0.58
N LEU A 169 23.69 -6.50 0.47
CA LEU A 169 22.81 -5.68 1.31
C LEU A 169 23.56 -4.95 2.43
N PHE A 170 24.79 -5.37 2.75
CA PHE A 170 25.61 -4.79 3.83
C PHE A 170 26.74 -3.88 3.32
N ARG A 171 26.73 -3.54 2.03
CA ARG A 171 27.64 -2.57 1.42
C ARG A 171 26.90 -1.28 1.08
#